data_345bb9d68f07cea2a8fb44b934d66687
#
_entry.id   345bb9d68f07cea2a8fb44b934d66687
#
_cell.length_a   1.000
_cell.length_b   1.000
_cell.length_c   1.000
_cell.angle_alpha   90.00
_cell.angle_beta   90.00
_cell.angle_gamma   90.00
#
_symmetry.space_group_name_H-M   'P 1'
#
loop_
_entity.id
_entity.type
_entity.pdbx_description
1 polymer ?
#
loop_
_entity_poly.entity_id
_entity_poly.type
_entity_poly.pdbx_seq_one_letter_code
_entity_poly.pdbx_strand_id
1 'polypeptide(L)'
;MGSSFQFFDIIFFALIAAFVILRLRSVLGKRTGHAQRDSDSYQTEPLGAGLTQIQVADPGFDPADFVAKANSAFEYIVATFAAGDADKLKPLLSKDVFAGFESAINDRAEKEHVLETELVRIKEAEFLEANMSGRTASIKIKYTTEQINVTLDEDGEVIDGDPDRIAEVVDIWTYERDTQSSNPNWVLVATETLQ
;
A
#
# COMPACT_ATOMS: atom_id res chain seq x y z
N MET A 1 -35.15 5.25 8.36
CA MET A 1 -34.47 5.93 7.25
C MET A 1 -33.01 5.90 7.60
N GLY A 2 -32.28 4.92 7.13
CA GLY A 2 -30.86 4.76 7.46
C GLY A 2 -30.35 3.50 6.79
N SER A 3 -29.77 3.59 5.61
CA SER A 3 -28.98 2.51 5.02
C SER A 3 -28.24 2.92 3.73
N SER A 4 -28.21 4.20 3.40
CA SER A 4 -27.53 4.64 2.16
C SER A 4 -26.09 5.12 2.39
N PHE A 5 -25.67 5.31 3.61
CA PHE A 5 -24.37 5.90 3.96
C PHE A 5 -23.20 4.90 4.03
N GLN A 6 -23.49 3.60 4.06
CA GLN A 6 -22.44 2.57 4.16
C GLN A 6 -21.83 2.12 2.80
N PHE A 7 -22.39 2.58 1.68
CA PHE A 7 -21.95 2.08 0.37
C PHE A 7 -20.82 2.88 -0.27
N PHE A 8 -20.59 4.12 0.13
CA PHE A 8 -19.57 4.98 -0.48
C PHE A 8 -18.18 4.80 0.14
N ASP A 9 -18.08 4.54 1.44
CA ASP A 9 -16.83 4.12 2.10
C ASP A 9 -16.22 2.88 1.45
N ILE A 10 -17.07 1.98 0.96
CA ILE A 10 -16.68 0.74 0.28
C ILE A 10 -16.09 1.03 -1.11
N ILE A 11 -16.54 2.08 -1.79
CA ILE A 11 -16.17 2.34 -3.20
C ILE A 11 -14.76 2.93 -3.31
N PHE A 12 -14.33 3.77 -2.39
CA PHE A 12 -13.01 4.40 -2.44
C PHE A 12 -11.89 3.39 -2.20
N PHE A 13 -12.03 2.50 -1.22
CA PHE A 13 -11.06 1.43 -0.98
C PHE A 13 -11.25 0.25 -1.95
N ALA A 14 -12.45 0.03 -2.47
CA ALA A 14 -12.71 -0.99 -3.50
C ALA A 14 -12.03 -0.67 -4.84
N LEU A 15 -11.78 0.58 -5.18
CA LEU A 15 -11.05 0.95 -6.41
C LEU A 15 -9.57 0.54 -6.33
N ILE A 16 -8.94 0.65 -5.17
CA ILE A 16 -7.57 0.16 -4.97
C ILE A 16 -7.55 -1.37 -4.96
N ALA A 17 -8.51 -2.02 -4.30
CA ALA A 17 -8.64 -3.48 -4.28
C ALA A 17 -9.01 -4.06 -5.65
N ALA A 18 -9.88 -3.40 -6.44
CA ALA A 18 -10.25 -3.86 -7.77
C ALA A 18 -9.07 -3.84 -8.75
N PHE A 19 -8.14 -2.90 -8.62
CA PHE A 19 -6.93 -2.85 -9.44
C PHE A 19 -6.01 -4.04 -9.20
N VAL A 20 -5.86 -4.47 -7.95
CA VAL A 20 -5.06 -5.65 -7.58
C VAL A 20 -5.70 -6.94 -8.10
N ILE A 21 -7.04 -7.07 -8.03
CA ILE A 21 -7.78 -8.24 -8.53
C ILE A 21 -7.70 -8.34 -10.06
N LEU A 22 -7.76 -7.23 -10.79
CA LEU A 22 -7.63 -7.21 -12.25
C LEU A 22 -6.22 -7.61 -12.70
N ARG A 23 -5.17 -7.27 -11.94
CA ARG A 23 -3.79 -7.68 -12.24
C ARG A 23 -3.56 -9.18 -12.03
N LEU A 24 -4.12 -9.78 -10.99
CA LEU A 24 -4.07 -11.22 -10.77
C LEU A 24 -4.73 -11.98 -11.92
N ARG A 25 -5.82 -11.45 -12.48
CA ARG A 25 -6.52 -12.04 -13.64
C ARG A 25 -5.73 -11.92 -14.94
N SER A 26 -4.94 -10.86 -15.11
CA SER A 26 -4.09 -10.64 -16.29
C SER A 26 -2.86 -11.56 -16.31
N VAL A 27 -2.34 -11.95 -15.14
CA VAL A 27 -1.18 -12.86 -15.03
C VAL A 27 -1.60 -14.33 -15.19
N LEU A 28 -2.84 -14.70 -14.81
CA LEU A 28 -3.36 -16.06 -14.99
C LEU A 28 -3.91 -16.36 -16.39
N GLY A 29 -3.98 -15.37 -17.30
CA GLY A 29 -4.65 -15.47 -18.61
C GLY A 29 -3.79 -15.84 -19.81
N LYS A 30 -2.50 -16.12 -19.68
CA LYS A 30 -1.63 -16.58 -20.79
C LYS A 30 -1.15 -18.01 -20.59
N ARG A 31 -2.04 -18.95 -20.92
CA ARG A 31 -1.67 -20.33 -21.23
C ARG A 31 -1.07 -20.39 -22.64
N THR A 32 0.25 -20.47 -22.74
CA THR A 32 0.91 -21.05 -23.92
C THR A 32 1.76 -22.23 -23.47
N GLY A 33 1.53 -23.34 -24.15
CA GLY A 33 1.86 -24.68 -23.77
C GLY A 33 3.34 -25.06 -23.66
N HIS A 34 3.53 -26.22 -23.01
CA HIS A 34 4.69 -27.10 -22.95
C HIS A 34 5.93 -26.60 -22.19
N ALA A 35 5.96 -26.90 -20.92
CA ALA A 35 6.99 -27.72 -20.27
C ALA A 35 6.53 -27.98 -18.85
N GLN A 36 6.50 -29.26 -18.51
CA GLN A 36 6.36 -29.75 -17.16
C GLN A 36 7.53 -29.17 -16.34
N ARG A 37 7.25 -28.14 -15.58
CA ARG A 37 8.08 -27.68 -14.47
C ARG A 37 7.23 -27.76 -13.23
N ASP A 38 7.82 -28.44 -12.28
CA ASP A 38 7.30 -28.69 -10.97
C ASP A 38 6.52 -27.49 -10.41
N SER A 39 5.36 -27.79 -9.83
CA SER A 39 4.60 -26.89 -8.99
C SER A 39 5.51 -26.42 -7.85
N ASP A 40 6.25 -25.35 -8.10
CA ASP A 40 6.81 -24.54 -7.02
C ASP A 40 5.60 -24.00 -6.26
N SER A 41 5.21 -24.79 -5.24
CA SER A 41 4.46 -24.29 -4.11
C SER A 41 5.24 -23.08 -3.63
N TYR A 42 4.63 -21.89 -3.68
CA TYR A 42 5.08 -20.73 -2.92
C TYR A 42 5.00 -21.14 -1.45
N GLN A 43 6.06 -21.78 -0.97
CA GLN A 43 6.28 -21.97 0.44
C GLN A 43 6.64 -20.59 0.96
N THR A 44 5.68 -19.91 1.58
CA THR A 44 5.96 -18.72 2.36
C THR A 44 7.01 -19.12 3.39
N GLU A 45 8.25 -18.72 3.17
CA GLU A 45 9.34 -18.99 4.10
C GLU A 45 8.98 -18.41 5.48
N PRO A 46 9.36 -19.06 6.59
CA PRO A 46 9.16 -18.48 7.90
C PRO A 46 9.75 -17.06 7.94
N LEU A 47 9.01 -16.09 8.44
CA LEU A 47 9.40 -14.66 8.46
C LEU A 47 10.86 -14.46 8.90
N GLY A 48 11.32 -15.17 9.94
CA GLY A 48 12.70 -15.10 10.41
C GLY A 48 13.74 -15.56 9.38
N ALA A 49 13.41 -16.54 8.55
CA ALA A 49 14.30 -17.02 7.49
C ALA A 49 14.42 -15.97 6.37
N GLY A 50 13.31 -15.36 5.96
CA GLY A 50 13.29 -14.30 4.95
C GLY A 50 14.06 -13.07 5.38
N LEU A 51 13.88 -12.60 6.62
CA LEU A 51 14.66 -11.47 7.18
C LEU A 51 16.16 -11.78 7.22
N THR A 52 16.53 -13.02 7.59
CA THR A 52 17.93 -13.45 7.60
C THR A 52 18.53 -13.46 6.19
N GLN A 53 17.78 -13.90 5.18
CA GLN A 53 18.24 -13.87 3.79
C GLN A 53 18.48 -12.43 3.31
N ILE A 54 17.60 -11.49 3.67
CA ILE A 54 17.77 -10.07 3.36
C ILE A 54 19.03 -9.54 4.03
N GLN A 55 19.27 -9.84 5.31
CA GLN A 55 20.47 -9.42 6.03
C GLN A 55 21.77 -10.00 5.45
N VAL A 56 21.73 -11.22 4.92
CA VAL A 56 22.89 -11.82 4.23
C VAL A 56 23.15 -11.10 2.90
N ALA A 57 22.11 -10.74 2.14
CA ALA A 57 22.23 -10.03 0.87
C ALA A 57 22.57 -8.54 1.05
N ASP A 58 22.14 -7.94 2.14
CA ASP A 58 22.38 -6.55 2.53
C ASP A 58 22.76 -6.48 4.01
N PRO A 59 24.05 -6.56 4.34
CA PRO A 59 24.53 -6.51 5.73
C PRO A 59 24.18 -5.23 6.49
N GLY A 60 23.78 -4.17 5.78
CA GLY A 60 23.31 -2.91 6.37
C GLY A 60 21.82 -2.91 6.73
N PHE A 61 21.08 -3.97 6.38
CA PHE A 61 19.66 -4.08 6.69
C PHE A 61 19.46 -4.40 8.17
N ASP A 62 18.74 -3.52 8.87
CA ASP A 62 18.25 -3.74 10.23
C ASP A 62 16.71 -3.72 10.23
N PRO A 63 16.03 -4.78 10.72
CA PRO A 63 14.58 -4.84 10.73
C PRO A 63 13.91 -3.73 11.53
N ALA A 64 14.49 -3.31 12.66
CA ALA A 64 13.91 -2.25 13.49
C ALA A 64 14.03 -0.88 12.81
N ASP A 65 15.18 -0.59 12.22
CA ASP A 65 15.40 0.62 11.40
C ASP A 65 14.49 0.64 10.18
N PHE A 66 14.29 -0.52 9.54
CA PHE A 66 13.33 -0.65 8.42
C PHE A 66 11.92 -0.27 8.85
N VAL A 67 11.39 -0.83 9.96
CA VAL A 67 10.04 -0.51 10.44
C VAL A 67 9.89 0.97 10.77
N ALA A 68 10.88 1.58 11.43
CA ALA A 68 10.84 3.00 11.73
C ALA A 68 10.76 3.86 10.46
N LYS A 69 11.54 3.52 9.43
CA LYS A 69 11.50 4.21 8.13
C LYS A 69 10.22 3.92 7.36
N ALA A 70 9.71 2.69 7.42
CA ALA A 70 8.46 2.29 6.78
C ALA A 70 7.26 3.03 7.40
N ASN A 71 7.23 3.21 8.73
CA ASN A 71 6.24 4.03 9.42
C ASN A 71 6.26 5.49 8.93
N SER A 72 7.46 6.10 8.87
CA SER A 72 7.60 7.46 8.36
C SER A 72 7.18 7.59 6.89
N ALA A 73 7.48 6.57 6.08
CA ALA A 73 7.04 6.53 4.68
C ALA A 73 5.50 6.37 4.57
N PHE A 74 4.90 5.54 5.42
CA PHE A 74 3.44 5.38 5.49
C PHE A 74 2.76 6.71 5.80
N GLU A 75 3.16 7.39 6.89
CA GLU A 75 2.63 8.71 7.28
C GLU A 75 2.77 9.73 6.15
N TYR A 76 3.95 9.79 5.54
CA TYR A 76 4.22 10.73 4.46
C TYR A 76 3.38 10.46 3.20
N ILE A 77 3.25 9.18 2.80
CA ILE A 77 2.48 8.78 1.61
C ILE A 77 0.99 9.07 1.82
N VAL A 78 0.43 8.71 2.99
CA VAL A 78 -0.98 8.98 3.32
C VAL A 78 -1.28 10.48 3.29
N ALA A 79 -0.47 11.30 3.97
CA ALA A 79 -0.65 12.74 3.98
C ALA A 79 -0.48 13.38 2.59
N THR A 80 0.52 12.93 1.81
CA THR A 80 0.79 13.44 0.47
C THR A 80 -0.32 13.06 -0.52
N PHE A 81 -0.88 11.85 -0.39
CA PHE A 81 -2.03 11.40 -1.19
C PHE A 81 -3.28 12.22 -0.88
N ALA A 82 -3.57 12.48 0.40
CA ALA A 82 -4.67 13.35 0.80
C ALA A 82 -4.52 14.75 0.22
N ALA A 83 -3.31 15.30 0.28
CA ALA A 83 -3.00 16.62 -0.29
C ALA A 83 -3.04 16.66 -1.83
N GLY A 84 -3.12 15.51 -2.53
CA GLY A 84 -3.17 15.45 -3.99
C GLY A 84 -1.83 15.72 -4.68
N ASP A 85 -0.71 15.65 -3.99
CA ASP A 85 0.64 15.95 -4.54
C ASP A 85 1.26 14.70 -5.18
N ALA A 86 0.84 14.42 -6.42
CA ALA A 86 1.32 13.24 -7.16
C ALA A 86 2.84 13.28 -7.41
N ASP A 87 3.43 14.45 -7.61
CA ASP A 87 4.87 14.57 -7.91
C ASP A 87 5.73 14.08 -6.73
N LYS A 88 5.30 14.36 -5.51
CA LYS A 88 5.99 13.89 -4.30
C LYS A 88 5.84 12.38 -4.05
N LEU A 89 4.75 11.78 -4.53
CA LEU A 89 4.51 10.34 -4.42
C LEU A 89 5.38 9.54 -5.39
N LYS A 90 5.62 10.06 -6.58
CA LYS A 90 6.29 9.37 -7.69
C LYS A 90 7.62 8.68 -7.33
N PRO A 91 8.55 9.28 -6.55
CA PRO A 91 9.80 8.63 -6.20
C PRO A 91 9.68 7.50 -5.16
N LEU A 92 8.54 7.38 -4.48
CA LEU A 92 8.30 6.43 -3.39
C LEU A 92 7.53 5.19 -3.86
N LEU A 93 6.85 5.29 -5.00
CA LEU A 93 5.92 4.30 -5.50
C LEU A 93 6.45 3.61 -6.75
N SER A 94 6.13 2.34 -6.91
CA SER A 94 6.31 1.67 -8.20
C SER A 94 5.42 2.32 -9.27
N LYS A 95 5.77 2.10 -10.54
CA LYS A 95 4.99 2.66 -11.65
C LYS A 95 3.50 2.29 -11.59
N ASP A 96 3.21 1.04 -11.19
CA ASP A 96 1.84 0.53 -11.16
C ASP A 96 1.05 1.11 -9.99
N VAL A 97 1.66 1.19 -8.79
CA VAL A 97 1.04 1.83 -7.62
C VAL A 97 0.86 3.31 -7.87
N PHE A 98 1.88 3.99 -8.43
CA PHE A 98 1.78 5.41 -8.77
C PHE A 98 0.63 5.70 -9.72
N ALA A 99 0.44 4.90 -10.77
CA ALA A 99 -0.65 5.10 -11.72
C ALA A 99 -2.04 5.02 -11.05
N GLY A 100 -2.22 4.11 -10.08
CA GLY A 100 -3.46 4.03 -9.30
C GLY A 100 -3.69 5.26 -8.41
N PHE A 101 -2.63 5.71 -7.73
CA PHE A 101 -2.69 6.90 -6.87
C PHE A 101 -2.94 8.17 -7.68
N GLU A 102 -2.23 8.34 -8.80
CA GLU A 102 -2.40 9.47 -9.72
C GLU A 102 -3.82 9.52 -10.29
N SER A 103 -4.38 8.37 -10.71
CA SER A 103 -5.76 8.30 -11.17
C SER A 103 -6.75 8.73 -10.09
N ALA A 104 -6.60 8.24 -8.85
CA ALA A 104 -7.49 8.61 -7.75
C ALA A 104 -7.40 10.09 -7.37
N ILE A 105 -6.20 10.68 -7.44
CA ILE A 105 -5.98 12.13 -7.23
C ILE A 105 -6.69 12.93 -8.32
N ASN A 106 -6.52 12.53 -9.59
CA ASN A 106 -7.14 13.22 -10.72
C ASN A 106 -8.67 13.11 -10.70
N ASP A 107 -9.21 11.91 -10.44
CA ASP A 107 -10.65 11.67 -10.33
C ASP A 107 -11.30 12.54 -9.25
N ARG A 108 -10.59 12.73 -8.13
CA ARG A 108 -11.02 13.60 -7.04
C ARG A 108 -10.96 15.08 -7.45
N ALA A 109 -9.88 15.49 -8.10
CA ALA A 109 -9.71 16.85 -8.57
C ALA A 109 -10.75 17.22 -9.65
N GLU A 110 -11.10 16.31 -10.58
CA GLU A 110 -12.15 16.53 -11.58
C GLU A 110 -13.54 16.72 -10.97
N LYS A 111 -13.78 16.16 -9.78
CA LYS A 111 -15.03 16.31 -9.02
C LYS A 111 -15.00 17.50 -8.06
N GLU A 112 -13.89 18.22 -8.01
CA GLU A 112 -13.65 19.31 -7.05
C GLU A 112 -13.80 18.88 -5.59
N HIS A 113 -13.52 17.58 -5.31
CA HIS A 113 -13.57 17.02 -3.97
C HIS A 113 -12.22 17.19 -3.25
N VAL A 114 -12.27 17.46 -1.96
CA VAL A 114 -11.11 17.54 -1.06
C VAL A 114 -11.12 16.35 -0.12
N LEU A 115 -10.01 15.61 -0.06
CA LEU A 115 -9.81 14.57 0.95
C LEU A 115 -9.01 15.15 2.12
N GLU A 116 -9.59 15.12 3.29
CA GLU A 116 -8.91 15.41 4.54
C GLU A 116 -8.65 14.09 5.27
N THR A 117 -7.39 13.81 5.56
CA THR A 117 -6.97 12.62 6.31
C THR A 117 -6.09 13.05 7.47
N GLU A 118 -6.52 12.72 8.69
CA GLU A 118 -5.71 12.83 9.89
C GLU A 118 -5.30 11.43 10.35
N LEU A 119 -4.01 11.12 10.26
CA LEU A 119 -3.43 9.93 10.88
C LEU A 119 -3.19 10.20 12.36
N VAL A 120 -4.14 9.77 13.21
CA VAL A 120 -4.06 9.98 14.66
C VAL A 120 -2.88 9.22 15.24
N ARG A 121 -2.70 7.96 14.85
CA ARG A 121 -1.52 7.15 15.22
C ARG A 121 -1.42 5.85 14.42
N ILE A 122 -0.21 5.32 14.31
CA ILE A 122 0.04 3.92 13.96
C ILE A 122 0.00 3.13 15.28
N LYS A 123 -1.00 2.26 15.45
CA LYS A 123 -1.13 1.38 16.62
C LYS A 123 -0.11 0.25 16.56
N GLU A 124 0.05 -0.32 15.37
CA GLU A 124 0.90 -1.47 15.13
C GLU A 124 1.43 -1.47 13.69
N ALA A 125 2.67 -1.89 13.53
CA ALA A 125 3.30 -2.21 12.25
C ALA A 125 3.95 -3.60 12.37
N GLU A 126 3.33 -4.60 11.75
CA GLU A 126 3.68 -6.01 11.90
C GLU A 126 4.27 -6.55 10.59
N PHE A 127 5.42 -7.22 10.67
CA PHE A 127 5.95 -7.97 9.54
C PHE A 127 5.03 -9.17 9.24
N LEU A 128 4.48 -9.24 8.04
CA LEU A 128 3.76 -10.42 7.57
C LEU A 128 4.66 -11.38 6.79
N GLU A 129 5.47 -10.83 5.89
CA GLU A 129 6.33 -11.61 5.00
C GLU A 129 7.65 -10.88 4.76
N ALA A 130 8.71 -11.64 4.57
CA ALA A 130 10.00 -11.16 4.12
C ALA A 130 10.59 -12.20 3.16
N ASN A 131 11.00 -11.80 1.97
CA ASN A 131 11.44 -12.70 0.92
C ASN A 131 12.62 -12.11 0.14
N MET A 132 13.50 -12.98 -0.37
CA MET A 132 14.51 -12.65 -1.36
C MET A 132 14.22 -13.37 -2.68
N SER A 133 14.15 -12.64 -3.79
CA SER A 133 14.05 -13.18 -5.13
C SER A 133 15.19 -12.62 -5.99
N GLY A 134 16.23 -13.41 -6.18
CA GLY A 134 17.46 -12.96 -6.83
C GLY A 134 18.09 -11.81 -6.05
N ARG A 135 18.04 -10.59 -6.60
CA ARG A 135 18.57 -9.37 -5.97
C ARG A 135 17.49 -8.55 -5.25
N THR A 136 16.22 -8.88 -5.45
CA THR A 136 15.09 -8.11 -4.91
C THR A 136 14.70 -8.63 -3.55
N ALA A 137 14.86 -7.79 -2.54
CA ALA A 137 14.27 -7.96 -1.23
C ALA A 137 12.83 -7.44 -1.26
N SER A 138 11.89 -8.20 -0.72
CA SER A 138 10.48 -7.85 -0.60
C SER A 138 10.03 -8.03 0.84
N ILE A 139 9.38 -7.02 1.40
CA ILE A 139 8.87 -7.02 2.77
C ILE A 139 7.42 -6.56 2.77
N LYS A 140 6.57 -7.33 3.44
CA LYS A 140 5.16 -7.02 3.63
C LYS A 140 4.89 -6.64 5.08
N ILE A 141 4.32 -5.45 5.29
CA ILE A 141 3.94 -4.92 6.60
C ILE A 141 2.43 -4.78 6.67
N LYS A 142 1.85 -5.23 7.79
CA LYS A 142 0.48 -4.90 8.17
C LYS A 142 0.51 -3.72 9.12
N TYR A 143 -0.15 -2.65 8.75
CA TYR A 143 -0.40 -1.48 9.59
C TYR A 143 -1.78 -1.56 10.18
N THR A 144 -1.90 -1.34 11.50
CA THR A 144 -3.15 -1.04 12.16
C THR A 144 -3.07 0.41 12.64
N THR A 145 -3.94 1.24 12.11
CA THR A 145 -3.89 2.70 12.34
C THR A 145 -5.22 3.22 12.86
N GLU A 146 -5.19 4.37 13.52
CA GLU A 146 -6.35 5.17 13.83
C GLU A 146 -6.32 6.42 12.96
N GLN A 147 -7.39 6.64 12.20
CA GLN A 147 -7.48 7.72 11.22
C GLN A 147 -8.85 8.41 11.29
N ILE A 148 -8.87 9.68 10.92
CA ILE A 148 -10.08 10.42 10.57
C ILE A 148 -9.97 10.72 9.08
N ASN A 149 -10.92 10.23 8.29
CA ASN A 149 -10.94 10.43 6.84
C ASN A 149 -12.28 11.08 6.48
N VAL A 150 -12.21 12.21 5.80
CA VAL A 150 -13.38 12.99 5.38
C VAL A 150 -13.19 13.44 3.95
N THR A 151 -14.23 13.31 3.14
CA THR A 151 -14.27 13.90 1.80
C THR A 151 -15.29 15.03 1.79
N LEU A 152 -14.84 16.18 1.32
CA LEU A 152 -15.64 17.38 1.16
C LEU A 152 -15.93 17.60 -0.34
N ASP A 153 -17.08 18.19 -0.64
CA ASP A 153 -17.38 18.71 -1.97
C ASP A 153 -16.84 20.13 -2.19
N GLU A 154 -17.17 20.73 -3.36
CA GLU A 154 -16.77 22.09 -3.73
C GLU A 154 -17.26 23.20 -2.78
N ASP A 155 -18.36 22.97 -2.10
CA ASP A 155 -18.95 23.89 -1.10
C ASP A 155 -18.37 23.68 0.30
N GLY A 156 -17.52 22.66 0.50
CA GLY A 156 -16.93 22.29 1.78
C GLY A 156 -17.86 21.46 2.66
N GLU A 157 -18.95 20.92 2.09
CA GLU A 157 -19.87 20.06 2.82
C GLU A 157 -19.34 18.61 2.82
N VAL A 158 -19.50 17.91 3.94
CA VAL A 158 -19.06 16.52 4.08
C VAL A 158 -19.95 15.62 3.21
N ILE A 159 -19.35 14.98 2.21
CA ILE A 159 -20.02 14.01 1.34
C ILE A 159 -19.67 12.56 1.67
N ASP A 160 -18.56 12.34 2.39
CA ASP A 160 -18.14 11.00 2.85
C ASP A 160 -17.30 11.12 4.11
N GLY A 161 -17.38 10.10 4.99
CA GLY A 161 -16.66 10.07 6.26
C GLY A 161 -17.37 10.83 7.37
N ASP A 162 -16.69 10.93 8.53
CA ASP A 162 -17.19 11.61 9.73
C ASP A 162 -16.01 12.28 10.44
N PRO A 163 -15.97 13.62 10.52
CA PRO A 163 -14.85 14.36 11.11
C PRO A 163 -14.70 14.13 12.62
N ASP A 164 -15.75 13.67 13.30
CA ASP A 164 -15.75 13.44 14.74
C ASP A 164 -15.44 11.96 15.08
N ARG A 165 -15.25 11.11 14.07
CA ARG A 165 -15.07 9.67 14.24
C ARG A 165 -13.67 9.21 13.90
N ILE A 166 -12.96 8.69 14.90
CA ILE A 166 -11.72 7.94 14.69
C ILE A 166 -12.08 6.53 14.23
N ALA A 167 -11.61 6.15 13.04
CA ALA A 167 -11.76 4.81 12.50
C ALA A 167 -10.45 4.02 12.64
N GLU A 168 -10.56 2.72 12.95
CA GLU A 168 -9.45 1.79 12.83
C GLU A 168 -9.35 1.32 11.38
N VAL A 169 -8.18 1.48 10.78
CA VAL A 169 -7.88 1.07 9.40
C VAL A 169 -6.74 0.06 9.43
N VAL A 170 -6.92 -1.04 8.69
CA VAL A 170 -5.90 -2.07 8.55
C VAL A 170 -5.43 -2.14 7.11
N ASP A 171 -4.17 -1.80 6.88
CA ASP A 171 -3.54 -1.79 5.57
C ASP A 171 -2.39 -2.79 5.51
N ILE A 172 -2.24 -3.47 4.38
CA ILE A 172 -1.08 -4.31 4.07
C ILE A 172 -0.30 -3.66 2.94
N TRP A 173 0.94 -3.28 3.22
CA TRP A 173 1.83 -2.64 2.25
C TRP A 173 3.04 -3.52 1.96
N THR A 174 3.39 -3.63 0.68
CA THR A 174 4.56 -4.38 0.24
C THR A 174 5.62 -3.42 -0.30
N TYR A 175 6.80 -3.51 0.28
CA TYR A 175 7.97 -2.73 -0.12
C TYR A 175 8.99 -3.63 -0.80
N GLU A 176 9.64 -3.12 -1.85
CA GLU A 176 10.72 -3.82 -2.53
C GLU A 176 11.96 -2.92 -2.68
N ARG A 177 13.12 -3.58 -2.69
CA ARG A 177 14.40 -2.95 -2.95
C ARG A 177 15.34 -3.91 -3.68
N ASP A 178 16.09 -3.41 -4.66
CA ASP A 178 17.25 -4.12 -5.22
C ASP A 178 18.44 -3.95 -4.26
N THR A 179 18.86 -5.04 -3.64
CA THR A 179 19.96 -5.06 -2.64
C THR A 179 21.32 -4.73 -3.25
N GLN A 180 21.46 -4.78 -4.57
CA GLN A 180 22.69 -4.41 -5.29
C GLN A 180 22.65 -3.00 -5.88
N SER A 181 21.50 -2.31 -5.74
CA SER A 181 21.38 -0.92 -6.18
C SER A 181 22.12 0.02 -5.26
N SER A 182 22.76 1.05 -5.83
CA SER A 182 23.31 2.17 -5.06
C SER A 182 22.24 3.03 -4.39
N ASN A 183 20.99 2.92 -4.82
CA ASN A 183 19.86 3.58 -4.18
C ASN A 183 19.41 2.75 -2.96
N PRO A 184 19.52 3.26 -1.74
CA PRO A 184 19.16 2.54 -0.53
C PRO A 184 17.64 2.53 -0.26
N ASN A 185 16.85 3.25 -1.06
CA ASN A 185 15.43 3.44 -0.80
C ASN A 185 14.60 2.21 -1.17
N TRP A 186 13.66 1.90 -0.31
CA TRP A 186 12.59 0.96 -0.58
C TRP A 186 11.48 1.65 -1.36
N VAL A 187 10.83 0.91 -2.24
CA VAL A 187 9.73 1.39 -3.09
C VAL A 187 8.46 0.63 -2.71
N LEU A 188 7.36 1.33 -2.55
CA LEU A 188 6.05 0.72 -2.34
C LEU A 188 5.55 0.12 -3.65
N VAL A 189 5.34 -1.20 -3.67
CA VAL A 189 4.97 -1.95 -4.88
C VAL A 189 3.56 -2.52 -4.85
N ALA A 190 2.94 -2.60 -3.68
CA ALA A 190 1.54 -3.01 -3.52
C ALA A 190 0.93 -2.46 -2.23
N THR A 191 -0.36 -2.19 -2.26
CA THR A 191 -1.20 -1.84 -1.11
C THR A 191 -2.48 -2.65 -1.14
N GLU A 192 -2.96 -3.06 0.04
CA GLU A 192 -4.23 -3.73 0.25
C GLU A 192 -4.83 -3.21 1.55
N THR A 193 -6.11 -2.84 1.55
CA THR A 193 -6.83 -2.45 2.77
C THR A 193 -7.77 -3.57 3.17
N LEU A 194 -7.69 -4.02 4.41
CA LEU A 194 -8.59 -5.02 4.99
C LEU A 194 -9.78 -4.32 5.63
N GLN A 195 -10.97 -4.81 5.30
CA GLN A 195 -12.24 -4.33 5.88
C GLN A 195 -12.59 -5.12 7.13
#